data_8c580ade5cd577c04102eb8d51d55449
#
_entry.id   8c580ade5cd577c04102eb8d51d55449
#
_cell.length_a   1.000
_cell.length_b   1.000
_cell.length_c   1.000
_cell.angle_alpha   90.00
_cell.angle_beta   90.00
_cell.angle_gamma   90.00
#
_symmetry.space_group_name_H-M   'P 1'
#
loop_
_entity.id
_entity.type
_entity.pdbx_description
1 polymer ?
#
loop_
_entity_poly.entity_id
_entity_poly.type
_entity_poly.pdbx_seq_one_letter_code
_entity_poly.pdbx_strand_id
1 'polypeptide(L)'
;LFSQPGMSAYNATKFAVRGFTESLRQELDMERSGVSASCVHPGGIKTNIAKTARMNDSMVKVTGQNAEAARTQFNDQLLRTTPQKAAQVILRGVERDSRRILIGSDAHAIDLMLRLLPVWYQKVVTGSMKLAKRFAPRPKRKSGAEGYEAK
;
A
#
# COMPACT_ATOMS: atom_id res chain seq x y z
N LEU A 1 4.58 -5.96 -2.95
CA LEU A 1 3.26 -5.97 -2.30
C LEU A 1 3.34 -6.75 -0.99
N PHE A 2 2.75 -6.24 0.04
CA PHE A 2 2.59 -6.91 1.32
C PHE A 2 1.17 -6.68 1.85
N SER A 3 0.70 -7.60 2.68
CA SER A 3 -0.62 -7.50 3.28
C SER A 3 -0.54 -6.74 4.61
N GLN A 4 -1.51 -5.87 4.85
CA GLN A 4 -1.60 -5.08 6.08
C GLN A 4 -3.03 -5.07 6.62
N PRO A 5 -3.20 -4.97 7.94
CA PRO A 5 -4.52 -4.93 8.56
C PRO A 5 -5.37 -3.75 8.06
N GLY A 6 -6.68 -3.96 7.95
CA GLY A 6 -7.64 -2.94 7.53
C GLY A 6 -7.73 -2.69 6.03
N MET A 7 -6.94 -3.40 5.21
CA MET A 7 -6.89 -3.23 3.75
C MET A 7 -7.05 -4.55 2.99
N SER A 8 -7.79 -5.51 3.52
CA SER A 8 -7.91 -6.85 2.92
C SER A 8 -8.42 -6.84 1.47
N ALA A 9 -9.51 -6.12 1.20
CA ALA A 9 -10.06 -6.00 -0.16
C ALA A 9 -9.08 -5.31 -1.12
N TYR A 10 -8.45 -4.22 -0.69
CA TYR A 10 -7.42 -3.54 -1.48
C TYR A 10 -6.23 -4.46 -1.77
N ASN A 11 -5.72 -5.15 -0.75
CA ASN A 11 -4.63 -6.10 -0.90
C ASN A 11 -5.00 -7.21 -1.89
N ALA A 12 -6.21 -7.79 -1.78
CA ALA A 12 -6.69 -8.83 -2.69
C ALA A 12 -6.64 -8.35 -4.15
N THR A 13 -7.16 -7.16 -4.46
CA THR A 13 -7.12 -6.60 -5.82
C THR A 13 -5.69 -6.38 -6.33
N LYS A 14 -4.80 -5.89 -5.48
CA LYS A 14 -3.40 -5.62 -5.87
C LYS A 14 -2.60 -6.91 -6.07
N PHE A 15 -2.85 -7.94 -5.28
CA PHE A 15 -2.24 -9.26 -5.49
C PHE A 15 -2.78 -9.92 -6.75
N ALA A 16 -4.08 -9.78 -7.06
CA ALA A 16 -4.66 -10.27 -8.30
C ALA A 16 -4.00 -9.62 -9.54
N VAL A 17 -3.87 -8.29 -9.56
CA VAL A 17 -3.18 -7.58 -10.65
C VAL A 17 -1.73 -8.06 -10.80
N ARG A 18 -1.02 -8.25 -9.69
CA ARG A 18 0.34 -8.77 -9.72
C ARG A 18 0.39 -10.16 -10.35
N GLY A 19 -0.42 -11.11 -9.84
CA GLY A 19 -0.43 -12.48 -10.34
C GLY A 19 -0.79 -12.54 -11.83
N PHE A 20 -1.81 -11.77 -12.24
CA PHE A 20 -2.18 -11.64 -13.64
C PHE A 20 -1.01 -11.13 -14.52
N THR A 21 -0.35 -10.04 -14.09
CA THR A 21 0.77 -9.47 -14.86
C THR A 21 1.96 -10.43 -14.96
N GLU A 22 2.28 -11.13 -13.87
CA GLU A 22 3.37 -12.13 -13.84
C GLU A 22 3.05 -13.33 -14.75
N SER A 23 1.80 -13.79 -14.84
CA SER A 23 1.36 -14.86 -15.75
C SER A 23 1.39 -14.38 -17.20
N LEU A 24 0.79 -13.23 -17.48
CA LEU A 24 0.78 -12.62 -18.82
C LEU A 24 2.21 -12.47 -19.38
N ARG A 25 3.15 -12.05 -18.53
CA ARG A 25 4.55 -11.93 -18.94
C ARG A 25 5.14 -13.26 -19.41
N GLN A 26 4.84 -14.34 -18.70
CA GLN A 26 5.32 -15.67 -19.07
C GLN A 26 4.70 -16.16 -20.39
N GLU A 27 3.41 -15.92 -20.59
CA GLU A 27 2.70 -16.23 -21.82
C GLU A 27 3.30 -15.48 -23.02
N LEU A 28 3.56 -14.18 -22.89
CA LEU A 28 4.20 -13.36 -23.94
C LEU A 28 5.63 -13.81 -24.26
N ASP A 29 6.41 -14.23 -23.26
CA ASP A 29 7.73 -14.79 -23.45
C ASP A 29 7.66 -16.12 -24.25
N MET A 30 6.65 -16.96 -23.96
CA MET A 30 6.47 -18.24 -24.68
C MET A 30 6.04 -18.02 -26.13
N GLU A 31 5.18 -17.04 -26.40
CA GLU A 31 4.75 -16.68 -27.75
C GLU A 31 5.84 -16.02 -28.60
N ARG A 32 6.89 -15.48 -27.98
CA ARG A 32 7.95 -14.71 -28.66
C ARG A 32 7.42 -13.57 -29.51
N SER A 33 6.32 -12.95 -29.07
CA SER A 33 5.59 -11.91 -29.81
C SER A 33 6.35 -10.57 -29.91
N GLY A 34 7.46 -10.40 -29.18
CA GLY A 34 8.16 -9.12 -29.06
C GLY A 34 7.46 -8.13 -28.12
N VAL A 35 6.31 -8.51 -27.56
CA VAL A 35 5.59 -7.73 -26.54
C VAL A 35 6.00 -8.22 -25.15
N SER A 36 6.07 -7.31 -24.20
CA SER A 36 6.39 -7.65 -22.81
C SER A 36 5.49 -6.95 -21.81
N ALA A 37 5.42 -7.50 -20.58
CA ALA A 37 4.67 -6.93 -19.48
C ALA A 37 5.58 -6.70 -18.27
N SER A 38 5.43 -5.54 -17.61
CA SER A 38 6.19 -5.16 -16.41
C SER A 38 5.26 -4.92 -15.24
N CYS A 39 5.57 -5.51 -14.08
CA CYS A 39 4.82 -5.26 -12.86
C CYS A 39 5.49 -4.17 -12.03
N VAL A 40 4.79 -3.05 -11.82
CA VAL A 40 5.29 -1.91 -11.06
C VAL A 40 4.87 -2.03 -9.59
N HIS A 41 5.83 -1.91 -8.69
CA HIS A 41 5.63 -1.96 -7.24
C HIS A 41 6.07 -0.64 -6.61
N PRO A 42 5.18 0.35 -6.53
CA PRO A 42 5.51 1.62 -5.90
C PRO A 42 5.51 1.51 -4.38
N GLY A 43 6.46 2.20 -3.75
CA GLY A 43 6.38 2.60 -2.37
C GLY A 43 5.51 3.85 -2.20
N GLY A 44 5.80 4.67 -1.20
CA GLY A 44 5.06 5.91 -0.97
C GLY A 44 5.38 7.00 -2.00
N ILE A 45 4.45 7.26 -2.93
CA ILE A 45 4.57 8.32 -3.95
C ILE A 45 3.71 9.52 -3.53
N LYS A 46 4.30 10.73 -3.57
CA LYS A 46 3.63 12.00 -3.23
C LYS A 46 2.54 12.34 -4.26
N THR A 47 1.34 11.82 -4.05
CA THR A 47 0.15 12.08 -4.87
C THR A 47 -1.04 12.43 -3.98
N ASN A 48 -2.12 12.94 -4.57
CA ASN A 48 -3.34 13.26 -3.84
C ASN A 48 -4.21 12.03 -3.52
N ILE A 49 -3.79 10.82 -3.89
CA ILE A 49 -4.60 9.60 -3.74
C ILE A 49 -5.01 9.35 -2.28
N ALA A 50 -4.11 9.62 -1.33
CA ALA A 50 -4.42 9.45 0.08
C ALA A 50 -5.42 10.49 0.61
N LYS A 51 -5.41 11.70 0.05
CA LYS A 51 -6.34 12.78 0.42
C LYS A 51 -7.77 12.48 -0.04
N THR A 52 -7.92 11.83 -1.19
CA THR A 52 -9.21 11.49 -1.81
C THR A 52 -9.71 10.09 -1.46
N ALA A 53 -8.89 9.28 -0.78
CA ALA A 53 -9.25 7.92 -0.41
C ALA A 53 -10.49 7.89 0.50
N ARG A 54 -11.47 7.05 0.14
CA ARG A 54 -12.60 6.74 1.03
C ARG A 54 -12.11 5.78 2.11
N MET A 55 -12.35 6.13 3.36
CA MET A 55 -12.03 5.30 4.51
C MET A 55 -13.32 4.89 5.20
N ASN A 56 -13.42 3.61 5.54
CA ASN A 56 -14.54 3.10 6.31
C ASN A 56 -14.30 3.33 7.80
N ASP A 57 -15.35 3.68 8.55
CA ASP A 57 -15.28 3.93 9.99
C ASP A 57 -14.83 2.70 10.79
N SER A 58 -15.00 1.49 10.23
CA SER A 58 -14.46 0.28 10.83
C SER A 58 -12.92 0.28 10.97
N MET A 59 -12.21 1.07 10.18
CA MET A 59 -10.76 1.25 10.34
C MET A 59 -10.39 1.83 11.72
N VAL A 60 -11.22 2.70 12.28
CA VAL A 60 -11.01 3.25 13.62
C VAL A 60 -10.94 2.13 14.66
N LYS A 61 -11.79 1.10 14.53
CA LYS A 61 -11.81 -0.05 15.44
C LYS A 61 -10.52 -0.87 15.35
N VAL A 62 -9.97 -1.01 14.15
CA VAL A 62 -8.75 -1.82 13.88
C VAL A 62 -7.49 -1.03 14.23
N THR A 63 -7.37 0.21 13.73
CA THR A 63 -6.15 1.01 13.86
C THR A 63 -6.11 1.90 15.08
N GLY A 64 -7.27 2.25 15.65
CA GLY A 64 -7.42 3.21 16.75
C GLY A 64 -7.27 4.67 16.32
N GLN A 65 -7.13 4.95 15.02
CA GLN A 65 -6.98 6.29 14.46
C GLN A 65 -8.22 6.69 13.66
N ASN A 66 -8.62 7.95 13.74
CA ASN A 66 -9.67 8.47 12.86
C ASN A 66 -9.12 8.61 11.41
N ALA A 67 -10.02 8.71 10.43
CA ALA A 67 -9.67 8.76 9.03
C ALA A 67 -8.74 9.94 8.69
N GLU A 68 -8.90 11.07 9.35
CA GLU A 68 -8.11 12.28 9.12
C GLU A 68 -6.68 12.14 9.65
N ALA A 69 -6.52 11.66 10.87
CA ALA A 69 -5.21 11.37 11.44
C ALA A 69 -4.45 10.31 10.63
N ALA A 70 -5.14 9.26 10.19
CA ALA A 70 -4.56 8.23 9.34
C ALA A 70 -4.10 8.78 7.98
N ARG A 71 -4.88 9.69 7.35
CA ARG A 71 -4.49 10.36 6.09
C ARG A 71 -3.27 11.25 6.27
N THR A 72 -3.24 12.07 7.34
CA THR A 72 -2.11 12.95 7.63
C THR A 72 -0.84 12.15 7.87
N GLN A 73 -0.90 11.14 8.73
CA GLN A 73 0.24 10.27 8.99
C GLN A 73 0.73 9.55 7.73
N PHE A 74 -0.17 9.06 6.89
CA PHE A 74 0.17 8.43 5.63
C PHE A 74 0.89 9.41 4.69
N ASN A 75 0.37 10.64 4.56
CA ASN A 75 0.97 11.66 3.70
C ASN A 75 2.37 12.08 4.17
N ASP A 76 2.53 12.33 5.48
CA ASP A 76 3.76 12.94 6.01
C ASP A 76 4.89 11.93 6.17
N GLN A 77 4.58 10.69 6.51
CA GLN A 77 5.59 9.69 6.85
C GLN A 77 5.92 8.71 5.73
N LEU A 78 4.95 8.39 4.88
CA LEU A 78 5.10 7.34 3.86
C LEU A 78 5.35 7.89 2.45
N LEU A 79 4.89 9.08 2.13
CA LEU A 79 5.03 9.63 0.78
C LEU A 79 6.38 10.35 0.60
N ARG A 80 7.39 9.61 0.17
CA ARG A 80 8.76 10.13 0.02
C ARG A 80 9.19 10.37 -1.42
N THR A 81 8.68 9.59 -2.37
CA THR A 81 9.07 9.65 -3.77
C THR A 81 8.18 10.63 -4.54
N THR A 82 8.78 11.52 -5.33
CA THR A 82 8.01 12.42 -6.21
C THR A 82 7.43 11.67 -7.40
N PRO A 83 6.29 12.11 -7.98
CA PRO A 83 5.73 11.50 -9.20
C PRO A 83 6.70 11.48 -10.37
N GLN A 84 7.49 12.54 -10.55
CA GLN A 84 8.51 12.67 -11.60
C GLN A 84 9.60 11.60 -11.44
N LYS A 85 10.08 11.42 -10.21
CA LYS A 85 11.07 10.37 -9.94
C LYS A 85 10.51 8.97 -10.18
N ALA A 86 9.25 8.76 -9.80
CA ALA A 86 8.56 7.50 -10.04
C ALA A 86 8.46 7.21 -11.55
N ALA A 87 8.04 8.20 -12.34
CA ALA A 87 7.96 8.08 -13.80
C ALA A 87 9.31 7.72 -14.44
N GLN A 88 10.40 8.39 -14.02
CA GLN A 88 11.75 8.09 -14.50
C GLN A 88 12.17 6.63 -14.19
N VAL A 89 11.84 6.13 -12.99
CA VAL A 89 12.16 4.74 -12.63
C VAL A 89 11.36 3.75 -13.48
N ILE A 90 10.08 4.05 -13.74
CA ILE A 90 9.22 3.22 -14.60
C ILE A 90 9.80 3.17 -16.02
N LEU A 91 10.08 4.32 -16.64
CA LEU A 91 10.60 4.39 -18.01
C LEU A 91 11.89 3.61 -18.14
N ARG A 92 12.85 3.79 -17.23
CA ARG A 92 14.09 3.00 -17.24
C ARG A 92 13.85 1.50 -17.06
N GLY A 93 12.85 1.13 -16.27
CA GLY A 93 12.46 -0.28 -16.11
C GLY A 93 11.88 -0.86 -17.37
N VAL A 94 11.06 -0.11 -18.09
CA VAL A 94 10.51 -0.49 -19.41
C VAL A 94 11.62 -0.62 -20.46
N GLU A 95 12.50 0.37 -20.56
CA GLU A 95 13.65 0.35 -21.49
C GLU A 95 14.56 -0.87 -21.29
N ARG A 96 14.66 -1.36 -20.05
CA ARG A 96 15.46 -2.54 -19.68
C ARG A 96 14.67 -3.85 -19.73
N ASP A 97 13.45 -3.81 -20.18
CA ASP A 97 12.53 -4.95 -20.18
C ASP A 97 12.42 -5.64 -18.80
N SER A 98 12.41 -4.85 -17.74
CA SER A 98 12.38 -5.35 -16.36
C SER A 98 11.02 -5.95 -16.02
N ARG A 99 10.99 -7.22 -15.62
CA ARG A 99 9.75 -7.91 -15.20
C ARG A 99 9.10 -7.29 -13.97
N ARG A 100 9.94 -6.69 -13.11
CA ARG A 100 9.52 -6.11 -11.84
C ARG A 100 10.24 -4.79 -11.59
N ILE A 101 9.47 -3.72 -11.37
CA ILE A 101 9.97 -2.37 -11.17
C ILE A 101 9.60 -1.90 -9.77
N LEU A 102 10.59 -1.79 -8.88
CA LEU A 102 10.44 -1.28 -7.52
C LEU A 102 10.73 0.23 -7.49
N ILE A 103 9.86 1.01 -6.86
CA ILE A 103 10.00 2.46 -6.80
C ILE A 103 10.07 2.93 -5.34
N GLY A 104 11.19 3.54 -4.97
CA GLY A 104 11.46 4.05 -3.64
C GLY A 104 12.21 3.06 -2.75
N SER A 105 12.97 3.58 -1.80
CA SER A 105 13.75 2.77 -0.85
C SER A 105 12.86 1.91 0.05
N ASP A 106 11.67 2.40 0.37
CA ASP A 106 10.64 1.71 1.13
C ASP A 106 10.13 0.46 0.39
N ALA A 107 9.89 0.55 -0.94
CA ALA A 107 9.51 -0.60 -1.75
C ALA A 107 10.61 -1.68 -1.75
N HIS A 108 11.88 -1.29 -1.85
CA HIS A 108 13.00 -2.22 -1.80
C HIS A 108 13.13 -2.86 -0.42
N ALA A 109 13.00 -2.08 0.66
CA ALA A 109 13.07 -2.59 2.03
C ALA A 109 11.94 -3.60 2.32
N ILE A 110 10.70 -3.27 1.91
CA ILE A 110 9.56 -4.17 2.04
C ILE A 110 9.77 -5.44 1.21
N ASP A 111 10.25 -5.33 -0.03
CA ASP A 111 10.51 -6.50 -0.88
C ASP A 111 11.54 -7.42 -0.25
N LEU A 112 12.63 -6.88 0.26
CA LEU A 112 13.66 -7.63 0.96
C LEU A 112 13.11 -8.31 2.21
N MET A 113 12.35 -7.57 3.03
CA MET A 113 11.72 -8.13 4.23
C MET A 113 10.82 -9.32 3.89
N LEU A 114 10.00 -9.21 2.83
CA LEU A 114 9.11 -10.30 2.42
C LEU A 114 9.86 -11.54 1.90
N ARG A 115 11.03 -11.35 1.28
CA ARG A 115 11.87 -12.45 0.81
C ARG A 115 12.57 -13.17 1.96
N LEU A 116 13.05 -12.42 2.94
CA LEU A 116 13.77 -12.97 4.08
C LEU A 116 12.83 -13.50 5.17
N LEU A 117 11.66 -12.88 5.33
CA LEU A 117 10.71 -13.17 6.40
C LEU A 117 9.29 -13.43 5.85
N PRO A 118 9.09 -14.43 4.98
CA PRO A 118 7.84 -14.60 4.21
C PRO A 118 6.59 -14.81 5.09
N VAL A 119 6.76 -15.35 6.29
CA VAL A 119 5.68 -15.54 7.27
C VAL A 119 5.79 -14.56 8.43
N TRP A 120 7.02 -14.33 8.91
CA TRP A 120 7.27 -13.51 10.09
C TRP A 120 6.98 -12.02 9.89
N TYR A 121 6.99 -11.50 8.65
CA TYR A 121 6.65 -10.10 8.37
C TYR A 121 5.29 -9.70 8.95
N GLN A 122 4.33 -10.64 9.01
CA GLN A 122 3.01 -10.37 9.58
C GLN A 122 3.08 -10.02 11.07
N LYS A 123 3.97 -10.71 11.81
CA LYS A 123 4.22 -10.39 13.23
C LYS A 123 4.93 -9.06 13.37
N VAL A 124 5.85 -8.72 12.48
CA VAL A 124 6.54 -7.42 12.46
C VAL A 124 5.53 -6.30 12.21
N VAL A 125 4.68 -6.44 11.19
CA VAL A 125 3.64 -5.45 10.85
C VAL A 125 2.65 -5.28 12.00
N THR A 126 2.11 -6.38 12.53
CA THR A 126 1.14 -6.30 13.64
C THR A 126 1.77 -5.79 14.93
N GLY A 127 3.03 -6.12 15.20
CA GLY A 127 3.79 -5.62 16.34
C GLY A 127 4.01 -4.12 16.27
N SER A 128 4.46 -3.61 15.11
CA SER A 128 4.67 -2.19 14.88
C SER A 128 3.36 -1.38 15.00
N MET A 129 2.25 -1.91 14.48
CA MET A 129 0.94 -1.26 14.61
C MET A 129 0.43 -1.24 16.06
N LYS A 130 0.61 -2.33 16.81
CA LYS A 130 0.27 -2.37 18.25
C LYS A 130 1.10 -1.34 19.04
N LEU A 131 2.38 -1.24 18.74
CA LEU A 131 3.27 -0.27 19.36
C LEU A 131 2.84 1.16 19.04
N ALA A 132 2.59 1.46 17.77
CA ALA A 132 2.09 2.76 17.32
C ALA A 132 0.76 3.13 18.00
N LYS A 133 -0.17 2.16 18.14
CA LYS A 133 -1.44 2.37 18.84
C LYS A 133 -1.26 2.69 20.33
N ARG A 134 -0.24 2.13 20.97
CA ARG A 134 0.05 2.40 22.40
C ARG A 134 0.51 3.84 22.64
N PHE A 135 1.20 4.44 21.67
CA PHE A 135 1.70 5.82 21.75
C PHE A 135 0.80 6.84 21.03
N ALA A 136 -0.25 6.38 20.34
CA ALA A 136 -1.20 7.29 19.70
C ALA A 136 -2.03 8.05 20.73
N PRO A 137 -2.23 9.37 20.59
CA PRO A 137 -3.13 10.13 21.46
C PRO A 137 -4.55 9.55 21.36
N ARG A 138 -5.19 9.32 22.50
CA ARG A 138 -6.56 8.80 22.54
C ARG A 138 -7.49 9.78 21.80
N PRO A 139 -8.32 9.31 20.86
CA PRO A 139 -9.27 10.17 20.18
C PRO A 139 -10.20 10.80 21.22
N LYS A 140 -10.36 12.13 21.17
CA LYS A 140 -11.34 12.83 22.01
C LYS A 140 -12.71 12.23 21.70
N ARG A 141 -13.36 11.68 22.71
CA ARG A 141 -14.71 11.16 22.63
C ARG A 141 -15.63 12.34 22.30
N LYS A 142 -16.18 12.39 21.08
CA LYS A 142 -17.23 13.35 20.77
C LYS A 142 -18.40 13.03 21.67
N SER A 143 -18.66 13.88 22.65
CA SER A 143 -19.92 13.92 23.39
C SER A 143 -20.94 14.55 22.44
N GLY A 144 -21.82 13.76 21.91
CA GLY A 144 -22.84 14.17 20.95
C GLY A 144 -23.84 13.04 20.84
N ALA A 145 -24.78 12.98 21.80
CA ALA A 145 -26.04 12.35 21.58
C ALA A 145 -26.82 13.20 20.56
N GLU A 146 -26.88 12.77 19.31
CA GLU A 146 -27.95 13.20 18.42
C GLU A 146 -28.83 12.00 18.18
N GLY A 147 -30.09 12.17 18.65
CA GLY A 147 -31.12 11.17 18.64
C GLY A 147 -31.47 10.70 17.25
N TYR A 148 -31.61 9.41 17.13
CA TYR A 148 -32.30 8.78 16.01
C TYR A 148 -33.80 9.09 16.21
N GLU A 149 -34.33 10.12 15.57
CA GLU A 149 -35.76 10.22 15.32
C GLU A 149 -36.12 9.34 14.13
N ALA A 150 -36.84 8.27 14.46
CA ALA A 150 -37.49 7.42 13.48
C ALA A 150 -38.58 8.22 12.75
N LYS A 151 -38.52 8.26 11.45
CA LYS A 151 -39.64 8.49 10.54
C LYS A 151 -39.73 7.38 9.55
#